data_048829adfccb4ca5f16a29df1395b17e
#
_entry.id   048829adfccb4ca5f16a29df1395b17e
#
_cell.length_a   1.000
_cell.length_b   1.000
_cell.length_c   1.000
_cell.angle_alpha   90.00
_cell.angle_beta   90.00
_cell.angle_gamma   90.00
#
_symmetry.space_group_name_H-M   'P 1'
#
loop_
_entity.id
_entity.type
_entity.pdbx_description
1 polymer ?
#
loop_
_entity_poly.entity_id
_entity_poly.type
_entity_poly.pdbx_seq_one_letter_code
_entity_poly.pdbx_strand_id
1 'polypeptide(L)'
;MLFSYFYPVRIFFLQLVFLAVLSGSAQTALEDVVIQLDKGNYCKVYRSFDATMQKSLSKKQVKEVWENLVGSAGALKSVADVKTEDRDGGTKQTGILKFEKLAVKMILSQRADKKINGLFVTQLGYQPPRYALGLGTGKKRINFISDSLELPGELIIPIKCNNCPVVVLVHGSGPNDKDETVGSIKVFYDIAMGLASKGIATFRYDKRFAVYPELMSTQFDLYDETIHDAIAALQTIQQDTSLQFGKYVMLGHSLGAYSMPLIANTLEPSLDGAILLSANARRLEDLIDYQM
;
A
#
# COMPACT_ATOMS: atom_id res chain seq x y z
N MET A 1 -67.60 9.71 -29.36
CA MET A 1 -67.22 8.47 -30.07
C MET A 1 -65.78 8.57 -30.49
N LEU A 2 -64.88 7.82 -29.84
CA LEU A 2 -63.66 7.20 -30.36
C LEU A 2 -62.92 6.66 -29.19
N PHE A 3 -62.99 5.34 -29.04
CA PHE A 3 -62.23 4.56 -28.08
C PHE A 3 -60.79 4.44 -28.61
N SER A 4 -59.78 4.77 -27.78
CA SER A 4 -58.39 4.42 -28.03
C SER A 4 -57.92 3.42 -26.96
N TYR A 5 -57.61 2.22 -27.43
CA TYR A 5 -57.06 1.12 -26.66
C TYR A 5 -55.62 1.42 -26.28
N PHE A 6 -55.31 1.44 -24.98
CA PHE A 6 -53.95 1.35 -24.46
C PHE A 6 -53.58 -0.11 -24.28
N TYR A 7 -52.60 -0.59 -25.05
CA TYR A 7 -51.90 -1.83 -24.79
C TYR A 7 -50.74 -1.57 -23.83
N PRO A 8 -50.57 -2.35 -22.76
CA PRO A 8 -49.38 -2.24 -21.91
C PRO A 8 -48.18 -2.93 -22.60
N VAL A 9 -47.21 -2.13 -22.94
CA VAL A 9 -45.89 -2.63 -23.40
C VAL A 9 -45.19 -3.30 -22.22
N ARG A 10 -45.14 -4.63 -22.21
CA ARG A 10 -44.26 -5.39 -21.31
C ARG A 10 -42.83 -5.17 -21.75
N ILE A 11 -42.08 -4.37 -21.01
CA ILE A 11 -40.64 -4.24 -21.16
C ILE A 11 -40.01 -5.50 -20.59
N PHE A 12 -39.59 -6.40 -21.46
CA PHE A 12 -38.69 -7.48 -21.11
C PHE A 12 -37.31 -6.88 -20.85
N PHE A 13 -36.90 -6.84 -19.57
CA PHE A 13 -35.48 -6.63 -19.23
C PHE A 13 -34.70 -7.85 -19.68
N LEU A 14 -34.10 -7.77 -20.84
CA LEU A 14 -33.07 -8.73 -21.27
C LEU A 14 -31.82 -8.43 -20.44
N GLN A 15 -31.58 -9.22 -19.40
CA GLN A 15 -30.26 -9.25 -18.75
C GLN A 15 -29.26 -9.77 -19.78
N LEU A 16 -28.55 -8.84 -20.42
CA LEU A 16 -27.36 -9.15 -21.21
C LEU A 16 -26.28 -9.65 -20.25
N VAL A 17 -26.20 -10.96 -20.09
CA VAL A 17 -25.03 -11.62 -19.56
C VAL A 17 -23.92 -11.38 -20.59
N PHE A 18 -23.03 -10.44 -20.30
CA PHE A 18 -21.79 -10.27 -21.04
C PHE A 18 -20.95 -11.53 -20.80
N LEU A 19 -21.11 -12.57 -21.61
CA LEU A 19 -20.11 -13.58 -21.81
C LEU A 19 -18.95 -12.88 -22.53
N ALA A 20 -17.93 -12.44 -21.76
CA ALA A 20 -16.65 -12.14 -22.32
C ALA A 20 -16.14 -13.42 -23.00
N VAL A 21 -16.08 -13.39 -24.32
CA VAL A 21 -15.43 -14.42 -25.15
C VAL A 21 -13.95 -14.39 -24.73
N LEU A 22 -13.59 -15.24 -23.81
CA LEU A 22 -12.20 -15.54 -23.47
C LEU A 22 -11.63 -16.32 -24.66
N SER A 23 -10.67 -15.69 -25.35
CA SER A 23 -9.71 -16.38 -26.19
C SER A 23 -9.24 -17.65 -25.48
N GLY A 24 -9.37 -18.81 -26.11
CA GLY A 24 -9.33 -20.17 -25.57
C GLY A 24 -8.05 -20.58 -24.82
N SER A 25 -7.76 -20.00 -23.69
CA SER A 25 -6.86 -20.56 -22.70
C SER A 25 -7.66 -21.45 -21.76
N ALA A 26 -7.21 -22.70 -21.60
CA ALA A 26 -7.82 -23.63 -20.65
C ALA A 26 -7.85 -23.00 -19.26
N GLN A 27 -8.99 -23.09 -18.59
CA GLN A 27 -9.18 -22.61 -17.22
C GLN A 27 -8.12 -23.23 -16.30
N THR A 28 -7.42 -22.39 -15.53
CA THR A 28 -6.36 -22.83 -14.63
C THR A 28 -6.93 -23.50 -13.37
N ALA A 29 -6.11 -24.30 -12.69
CA ALA A 29 -6.53 -24.94 -11.44
C ALA A 29 -6.84 -23.89 -10.35
N LEU A 30 -6.12 -22.74 -10.33
CA LEU A 30 -6.38 -21.62 -9.43
C LEU A 30 -7.77 -21.03 -9.68
N GLU A 31 -8.12 -20.78 -10.94
CA GLU A 31 -9.43 -20.23 -11.31
C GLU A 31 -10.56 -21.21 -10.94
N ASP A 32 -10.38 -22.52 -11.18
CA ASP A 32 -11.39 -23.52 -10.79
C ASP A 32 -11.58 -23.54 -9.27
N VAL A 33 -10.50 -23.54 -8.49
CA VAL A 33 -10.57 -23.49 -7.02
C VAL A 33 -11.34 -22.26 -6.55
N VAL A 34 -11.03 -21.09 -7.08
CA VAL A 34 -11.70 -19.84 -6.72
C VAL A 34 -13.19 -19.88 -7.06
N ILE A 35 -13.55 -20.36 -8.25
CA ILE A 35 -14.95 -20.53 -8.66
C ILE A 35 -15.68 -21.50 -7.73
N GLN A 36 -15.04 -22.62 -7.32
CA GLN A 36 -15.67 -23.56 -6.41
C GLN A 36 -15.83 -22.98 -5.00
N LEU A 37 -14.86 -22.21 -4.51
CA LEU A 37 -14.96 -21.50 -3.22
C LEU A 37 -16.11 -20.48 -3.24
N ASP A 38 -16.21 -19.69 -4.29
CA ASP A 38 -17.23 -18.64 -4.43
C ASP A 38 -18.65 -19.23 -4.56
N LYS A 39 -18.78 -20.41 -5.17
CA LYS A 39 -20.03 -21.18 -5.23
C LYS A 39 -20.36 -21.93 -3.94
N GLY A 40 -19.53 -21.88 -2.90
CA GLY A 40 -19.72 -22.66 -1.67
C GLY A 40 -19.43 -24.16 -1.78
N ASN A 41 -18.79 -24.60 -2.85
CA ASN A 41 -18.46 -26.01 -3.11
C ASN A 41 -17.20 -26.47 -2.35
N TYR A 42 -17.12 -26.17 -1.05
CA TYR A 42 -15.95 -26.44 -0.20
C TYR A 42 -15.53 -27.90 -0.18
N CYS A 43 -16.49 -28.83 -0.30
CA CYS A 43 -16.20 -30.27 -0.41
C CYS A 43 -15.37 -30.60 -1.65
N LYS A 44 -15.65 -29.97 -2.79
CA LYS A 44 -14.93 -30.20 -4.04
C LYS A 44 -13.51 -29.72 -3.93
N VAL A 45 -13.33 -28.52 -3.37
CA VAL A 45 -12.01 -27.95 -3.10
C VAL A 45 -11.20 -28.81 -2.13
N TYR A 46 -11.79 -29.23 -1.01
CA TYR A 46 -11.13 -30.10 -0.04
C TYR A 46 -10.67 -31.43 -0.64
N ARG A 47 -11.49 -32.04 -1.53
CA ARG A 47 -11.14 -33.31 -2.22
C ARG A 47 -10.01 -33.13 -3.24
N SER A 48 -9.78 -31.93 -3.74
CA SER A 48 -8.65 -31.65 -4.65
C SER A 48 -7.31 -31.56 -3.92
N PHE A 49 -7.29 -31.41 -2.60
CA PHE A 49 -6.09 -31.38 -1.79
C PHE A 49 -5.41 -32.76 -1.73
N ASP A 50 -4.11 -32.78 -1.58
CA ASP A 50 -3.36 -33.97 -1.26
C ASP A 50 -3.55 -34.39 0.21
N ALA A 51 -3.06 -35.58 0.57
CA ALA A 51 -3.24 -36.12 1.91
C ALA A 51 -2.62 -35.25 3.01
N THR A 52 -1.53 -34.55 2.73
CA THR A 52 -0.85 -33.67 3.68
C THR A 52 -1.69 -32.44 3.97
N MET A 53 -2.19 -31.78 2.92
CA MET A 53 -3.08 -30.63 3.09
C MET A 53 -4.40 -31.00 3.77
N GLN A 54 -4.98 -32.19 3.44
CA GLN A 54 -6.21 -32.65 4.10
C GLN A 54 -6.04 -32.92 5.58
N LYS A 55 -4.82 -33.30 6.03
CA LYS A 55 -4.50 -33.41 7.46
C LYS A 55 -4.35 -32.05 8.14
N SER A 56 -3.77 -31.06 7.43
CA SER A 56 -3.47 -29.75 7.97
C SER A 56 -4.65 -28.79 7.94
N LEU A 57 -5.58 -28.96 7.00
CA LEU A 57 -6.70 -28.04 6.77
C LEU A 57 -7.99 -28.82 6.57
N SER A 58 -8.88 -28.83 7.56
CA SER A 58 -10.17 -29.49 7.46
C SER A 58 -11.12 -28.78 6.51
N LYS A 59 -12.13 -29.47 6.00
CA LYS A 59 -13.22 -28.91 5.20
C LYS A 59 -13.88 -27.68 5.87
N LYS A 60 -14.08 -27.74 7.19
CA LYS A 60 -14.68 -26.67 7.98
C LYS A 60 -13.80 -25.42 7.91
N GLN A 61 -12.49 -25.57 8.10
CA GLN A 61 -11.53 -24.47 8.02
C GLN A 61 -11.43 -23.86 6.61
N VAL A 62 -11.51 -24.69 5.54
CA VAL A 62 -11.58 -24.17 4.16
C VAL A 62 -12.77 -23.21 3.99
N LYS A 63 -13.94 -23.62 4.50
CA LYS A 63 -15.14 -22.78 4.50
C LYS A 63 -14.93 -21.50 5.30
N GLU A 64 -14.51 -21.61 6.55
CA GLU A 64 -14.32 -20.48 7.47
C GLU A 64 -13.33 -19.44 6.93
N VAL A 65 -12.20 -19.88 6.38
CA VAL A 65 -11.20 -18.98 5.77
C VAL A 65 -11.78 -18.20 4.61
N TRP A 66 -12.53 -18.87 3.72
CA TRP A 66 -13.14 -18.19 2.58
C TRP A 66 -14.25 -17.23 3.01
N GLU A 67 -15.14 -17.65 3.89
CA GLU A 67 -16.23 -16.80 4.38
C GLU A 67 -15.75 -15.59 5.16
N ASN A 68 -14.69 -15.73 5.96
CA ASN A 68 -14.04 -14.62 6.66
C ASN A 68 -13.39 -13.62 5.66
N LEU A 69 -12.76 -14.16 4.62
CA LEU A 69 -12.18 -13.31 3.58
C LEU A 69 -13.28 -12.50 2.86
N VAL A 70 -14.35 -13.16 2.42
CA VAL A 70 -15.49 -12.50 1.77
C VAL A 70 -16.19 -11.53 2.71
N GLY A 71 -16.36 -11.89 3.98
CA GLY A 71 -16.95 -11.02 5.01
C GLY A 71 -16.20 -9.70 5.19
N SER A 72 -14.87 -9.74 5.17
CA SER A 72 -14.02 -8.56 5.31
C SER A 72 -13.83 -7.80 3.98
N ALA A 73 -13.63 -8.52 2.88
CA ALA A 73 -13.28 -7.97 1.58
C ALA A 73 -14.48 -7.56 0.70
N GLY A 74 -15.69 -8.04 1.02
CA GLY A 74 -16.87 -7.95 0.16
C GLY A 74 -16.91 -9.05 -0.90
N ALA A 75 -17.85 -8.97 -1.83
CA ALA A 75 -18.03 -9.98 -2.88
C ALA A 75 -16.83 -10.03 -3.85
N LEU A 76 -16.49 -11.24 -4.31
CA LEU A 76 -15.49 -11.42 -5.36
C LEU A 76 -15.98 -10.81 -6.68
N LYS A 77 -15.16 -9.99 -7.31
CA LYS A 77 -15.47 -9.34 -8.60
C LYS A 77 -14.78 -10.00 -9.78
N SER A 78 -13.51 -10.39 -9.61
CA SER A 78 -12.75 -11.03 -10.69
C SER A 78 -11.48 -11.71 -10.16
N VAL A 79 -10.97 -12.66 -10.96
CA VAL A 79 -9.62 -13.18 -10.88
C VAL A 79 -8.82 -12.61 -12.05
N ALA A 80 -7.64 -12.08 -11.78
CA ALA A 80 -6.79 -11.42 -12.77
C ALA A 80 -5.33 -11.86 -12.65
N ASP A 81 -4.54 -11.57 -13.66
CA ASP A 81 -3.09 -11.75 -13.69
C ASP A 81 -2.64 -13.17 -13.28
N VAL A 82 -3.37 -14.19 -13.75
CA VAL A 82 -3.04 -15.57 -13.46
C VAL A 82 -1.78 -15.96 -14.23
N LYS A 83 -0.77 -16.41 -13.50
CA LYS A 83 0.51 -16.90 -14.02
C LYS A 83 0.72 -18.33 -13.57
N THR A 84 1.20 -19.18 -14.47
CA THR A 84 1.60 -20.55 -14.18
C THR A 84 3.10 -20.69 -14.39
N GLU A 85 3.78 -21.24 -13.40
CA GLU A 85 5.19 -21.58 -13.44
C GLU A 85 5.33 -23.10 -13.27
N ASP A 86 6.04 -23.74 -14.18
CA ASP A 86 6.40 -25.14 -14.02
C ASP A 86 7.44 -25.29 -12.92
N ARG A 87 7.26 -26.30 -12.08
CA ARG A 87 8.15 -26.66 -10.97
C ARG A 87 8.43 -28.15 -11.05
N ASP A 88 9.57 -28.56 -10.48
CA ASP A 88 9.89 -29.97 -10.35
C ASP A 88 8.74 -30.72 -9.64
N GLY A 89 8.11 -31.64 -10.35
CA GLY A 89 6.99 -32.44 -9.84
C GLY A 89 5.62 -31.76 -9.84
N GLY A 90 5.43 -30.62 -10.54
CA GLY A 90 4.13 -29.97 -10.63
C GLY A 90 4.13 -28.54 -11.14
N THR A 91 3.13 -27.76 -10.75
CA THR A 91 3.00 -26.33 -11.15
C THR A 91 2.74 -25.46 -9.94
N LYS A 92 3.19 -24.21 -10.04
CA LYS A 92 2.80 -23.12 -9.13
C LYS A 92 2.00 -22.08 -9.91
N GLN A 93 0.81 -21.78 -9.43
CA GLN A 93 -0.05 -20.76 -10.03
C GLN A 93 -0.20 -19.59 -9.06
N THR A 94 -0.20 -18.38 -9.60
CA THR A 94 -0.45 -17.15 -8.84
C THR A 94 -1.50 -16.35 -9.55
N GLY A 95 -2.42 -15.74 -8.81
CA GLY A 95 -3.47 -14.88 -9.36
C GLY A 95 -3.87 -13.80 -8.37
N ILE A 96 -4.46 -12.73 -8.86
CA ILE A 96 -5.00 -11.64 -8.06
C ILE A 96 -6.51 -11.79 -7.99
N LEU A 97 -7.04 -11.98 -6.78
CA LEU A 97 -8.47 -11.99 -6.50
C LEU A 97 -8.88 -10.57 -6.13
N LYS A 98 -9.73 -9.97 -6.95
CA LYS A 98 -10.27 -8.61 -6.71
C LYS A 98 -11.66 -8.73 -6.09
N PHE A 99 -11.79 -8.25 -4.87
CA PHE A 99 -13.04 -8.12 -4.14
C PHE A 99 -13.57 -6.67 -4.20
N GLU A 100 -14.71 -6.41 -3.60
CA GLU A 100 -15.30 -5.06 -3.56
C GLU A 100 -14.42 -4.03 -2.86
N LYS A 101 -13.81 -4.41 -1.72
CA LYS A 101 -13.09 -3.49 -0.83
C LYS A 101 -11.57 -3.62 -0.93
N LEU A 102 -11.07 -4.79 -1.32
CA LEU A 102 -9.62 -5.06 -1.40
C LEU A 102 -9.30 -6.11 -2.46
N ALA A 103 -8.04 -6.27 -2.75
CA ALA A 103 -7.54 -7.36 -3.57
C ALA A 103 -6.46 -8.14 -2.81
N VAL A 104 -6.39 -9.45 -3.06
CA VAL A 104 -5.42 -10.36 -2.46
C VAL A 104 -4.71 -11.17 -3.54
N LYS A 105 -3.52 -11.64 -3.24
CA LYS A 105 -2.78 -12.59 -4.07
C LYS A 105 -3.06 -13.99 -3.58
N MET A 106 -3.55 -14.87 -4.46
CA MET A 106 -3.65 -16.29 -4.21
C MET A 106 -2.48 -17.02 -4.87
N ILE A 107 -1.93 -17.99 -4.15
CA ILE A 107 -0.85 -18.86 -4.62
C ILE A 107 -1.36 -20.29 -4.46
N LEU A 108 -1.34 -21.06 -5.55
CA LEU A 108 -1.72 -22.46 -5.60
C LEU A 108 -0.54 -23.26 -6.11
N SER A 109 -0.17 -24.31 -5.38
CA SER A 109 0.79 -25.31 -5.83
C SER A 109 0.07 -26.62 -6.10
N GLN A 110 0.34 -27.21 -7.26
CA GLN A 110 -0.29 -28.45 -7.73
C GLN A 110 0.79 -29.44 -8.15
N ARG A 111 0.65 -30.68 -7.72
CA ARG A 111 1.52 -31.80 -8.11
C ARG A 111 1.21 -32.29 -9.52
N ALA A 112 2.08 -33.11 -10.08
CA ALA A 112 1.89 -33.74 -11.41
C ALA A 112 0.60 -34.61 -11.49
N ASP A 113 0.17 -35.21 -10.35
CA ASP A 113 -1.10 -35.97 -10.23
C ASP A 113 -2.33 -35.06 -10.08
N LYS A 114 -2.18 -33.75 -10.31
CA LYS A 114 -3.20 -32.71 -10.20
C LYS A 114 -3.76 -32.48 -8.78
N LYS A 115 -3.15 -33.07 -7.75
CA LYS A 115 -3.51 -32.78 -6.36
C LYS A 115 -2.87 -31.47 -5.92
N ILE A 116 -3.63 -30.68 -5.18
CA ILE A 116 -3.17 -29.40 -4.61
C ILE A 116 -2.41 -29.70 -3.32
N ASN A 117 -1.16 -29.28 -3.27
CA ASN A 117 -0.27 -29.42 -2.11
C ASN A 117 0.11 -28.09 -1.44
N GLY A 118 -0.47 -26.99 -1.92
CA GLY A 118 -0.31 -25.67 -1.30
C GLY A 118 -1.39 -24.70 -1.79
N LEU A 119 -2.03 -24.00 -0.85
CA LEU A 119 -2.97 -22.93 -1.12
C LEU A 119 -2.76 -21.81 -0.09
N PHE A 120 -2.36 -20.64 -0.56
CA PHE A 120 -2.05 -19.49 0.28
C PHE A 120 -2.77 -18.26 -0.25
N VAL A 121 -3.28 -17.44 0.67
CA VAL A 121 -3.79 -16.12 0.38
C VAL A 121 -2.91 -15.12 1.13
N THR A 122 -2.37 -14.16 0.41
CA THR A 122 -1.50 -13.13 0.98
C THR A 122 -2.00 -11.75 0.55
N GLN A 123 -1.62 -10.74 1.30
CA GLN A 123 -1.83 -9.37 0.85
C GLN A 123 -1.09 -9.13 -0.47
N LEU A 124 -1.66 -8.31 -1.34
CA LEU A 124 -0.90 -7.77 -2.45
C LEU A 124 0.25 -6.93 -1.87
N GLY A 125 1.44 -7.09 -2.43
CA GLY A 125 2.49 -6.12 -2.19
C GLY A 125 2.06 -4.72 -2.65
N TYR A 126 2.85 -3.73 -2.31
CA TYR A 126 2.59 -2.34 -2.69
C TYR A 126 2.20 -2.22 -4.19
N GLN A 127 1.09 -1.54 -4.44
CA GLN A 127 0.59 -1.23 -5.78
C GLN A 127 0.63 0.30 -5.95
N PRO A 128 1.51 0.81 -6.83
CA PRO A 128 1.58 2.25 -7.04
C PRO A 128 0.27 2.79 -7.61
N PRO A 129 -0.16 3.98 -7.20
CA PRO A 129 -1.35 4.62 -7.75
C PRO A 129 -1.16 4.94 -9.24
N ARG A 130 -2.27 5.07 -9.97
CA ARG A 130 -2.24 5.27 -11.43
C ARG A 130 -1.39 6.46 -11.86
N TYR A 131 -1.38 7.55 -11.10
CA TYR A 131 -0.60 8.74 -11.40
C TYR A 131 0.92 8.53 -11.26
N ALA A 132 1.34 7.48 -10.57
CA ALA A 132 2.75 7.11 -10.40
C ALA A 132 3.25 6.16 -11.52
N LEU A 133 2.33 5.55 -12.27
CA LEU A 133 2.69 4.60 -13.33
C LEU A 133 3.26 5.35 -14.54
N GLY A 134 4.46 4.95 -14.96
CA GLY A 134 5.13 5.55 -16.12
C GLY A 134 5.64 6.98 -15.89
N LEU A 135 5.53 7.50 -14.66
CA LEU A 135 6.09 8.81 -14.33
C LEU A 135 7.62 8.70 -14.28
N GLY A 136 8.29 9.38 -15.18
CA GLY A 136 9.73 9.53 -15.14
C GLY A 136 10.13 10.46 -13.98
N THR A 137 10.97 9.98 -13.08
CA THR A 137 11.56 10.77 -11.98
C THR A 137 13.01 10.38 -11.79
N GLY A 138 13.85 11.36 -11.43
CA GLY A 138 15.16 11.08 -10.87
C GLY A 138 15.01 10.62 -9.41
N LYS A 139 15.87 9.68 -9.00
CA LYS A 139 16.01 9.26 -7.59
C LYS A 139 17.45 9.42 -7.18
N LYS A 140 17.69 10.12 -6.07
CA LYS A 140 19.02 10.29 -5.47
C LYS A 140 18.97 9.82 -4.02
N ARG A 141 19.80 8.86 -3.66
CA ARG A 141 20.00 8.50 -2.25
C ARG A 141 20.89 9.55 -1.60
N ILE A 142 20.50 10.00 -0.43
CA ILE A 142 21.23 11.00 0.36
C ILE A 142 21.15 10.55 1.82
N ASN A 143 22.26 10.02 2.34
CA ASN A 143 22.38 9.80 3.78
C ASN A 143 22.69 11.13 4.46
N PHE A 144 22.22 11.31 5.67
CA PHE A 144 22.45 12.50 6.47
C PHE A 144 22.72 12.15 7.92
N ILE A 145 23.35 13.08 8.64
CA ILE A 145 23.68 12.89 10.06
C ILE A 145 22.68 13.65 10.91
N SER A 146 22.09 12.95 11.88
CA SER A 146 21.25 13.52 12.93
C SER A 146 21.76 13.03 14.29
N ASP A 147 22.23 13.92 15.16
CA ASP A 147 22.80 13.60 16.48
C ASP A 147 23.85 12.46 16.42
N SER A 148 24.77 12.50 15.50
CA SER A 148 25.80 11.47 15.26
C SER A 148 25.28 10.15 14.66
N LEU A 149 24.01 10.02 14.35
CA LEU A 149 23.41 8.86 13.67
C LEU A 149 23.35 9.11 12.17
N GLU A 150 23.79 8.14 11.37
CA GLU A 150 23.64 8.19 9.92
C GLU A 150 22.26 7.64 9.51
N LEU A 151 21.43 8.47 8.90
CA LEU A 151 20.09 8.10 8.49
C LEU A 151 19.99 8.08 6.97
N PRO A 152 19.40 7.03 6.36
CA PRO A 152 19.22 6.96 4.93
C PRO A 152 18.01 7.79 4.48
N GLY A 153 18.19 8.56 3.40
CA GLY A 153 17.12 9.28 2.73
C GLY A 153 17.09 9.06 1.23
N GLU A 154 16.00 9.43 0.62
CA GLU A 154 15.79 9.38 -0.82
C GLU A 154 15.09 10.64 -1.31
N LEU A 155 15.71 11.31 -2.25
CA LEU A 155 15.17 12.45 -2.97
C LEU A 155 14.52 11.96 -4.27
N ILE A 156 13.26 12.31 -4.48
CA ILE A 156 12.56 12.15 -5.76
C ILE A 156 12.55 13.50 -6.46
N ILE A 157 13.08 13.54 -7.68
CA ILE A 157 13.24 14.75 -8.48
C ILE A 157 12.38 14.63 -9.74
N PRO A 158 11.47 15.57 -10.03
CA PRO A 158 10.77 15.63 -11.32
C PRO A 158 11.76 15.78 -12.48
N ILE A 159 11.48 15.16 -13.64
CA ILE A 159 12.38 15.25 -14.82
C ILE A 159 12.68 16.72 -15.21
N LYS A 160 11.72 17.61 -15.08
CA LYS A 160 11.85 19.03 -15.45
C LYS A 160 12.00 19.91 -14.20
N CYS A 161 12.81 19.50 -13.24
CA CYS A 161 13.12 20.33 -12.09
C CYS A 161 14.23 21.33 -12.46
N ASN A 162 13.85 22.57 -12.64
CA ASN A 162 14.75 23.69 -12.67
C ASN A 162 14.28 24.67 -11.60
N ASN A 163 14.98 24.75 -10.47
CA ASN A 163 14.58 25.57 -9.33
C ASN A 163 13.16 25.21 -8.80
N CYS A 164 12.78 23.94 -8.88
CA CYS A 164 11.47 23.48 -8.41
C CYS A 164 11.41 23.50 -6.87
N PRO A 165 10.22 23.61 -6.26
CA PRO A 165 10.10 23.47 -4.81
C PRO A 165 10.44 22.05 -4.37
N VAL A 166 10.94 21.91 -3.13
CA VAL A 166 11.14 20.61 -2.48
C VAL A 166 10.31 20.52 -1.21
N VAL A 167 9.74 19.35 -0.97
CA VAL A 167 8.99 19.03 0.25
C VAL A 167 9.70 17.93 1.03
N VAL A 168 10.09 18.21 2.26
CA VAL A 168 10.58 17.19 3.20
C VAL A 168 9.39 16.59 3.95
N LEU A 169 9.27 15.25 3.92
CA LEU A 169 8.17 14.55 4.56
C LEU A 169 8.57 14.09 5.96
N VAL A 170 7.78 14.50 6.97
CA VAL A 170 8.02 14.24 8.39
C VAL A 170 6.96 13.28 8.92
N HIS A 171 7.41 12.12 9.40
CA HIS A 171 6.58 10.99 9.78
C HIS A 171 5.73 11.20 11.01
N GLY A 172 4.70 10.37 11.11
CA GLY A 172 3.94 10.14 12.34
C GLY A 172 4.75 9.39 13.40
N SER A 173 4.09 9.02 14.49
CA SER A 173 4.68 8.27 15.60
C SER A 173 5.12 6.86 15.17
N GLY A 174 6.15 6.35 15.85
CA GLY A 174 6.69 5.02 15.65
C GLY A 174 7.90 4.94 14.71
N PRO A 175 8.49 3.74 14.58
CA PRO A 175 9.69 3.47 13.79
C PRO A 175 9.38 3.35 12.30
N ASN A 176 9.03 4.44 11.67
CA ASN A 176 8.60 4.47 10.27
C ASN A 176 9.79 4.46 9.30
N ASP A 177 9.68 3.67 8.22
CA ASP A 177 10.54 3.79 7.06
C ASP A 177 10.22 5.07 6.27
N LYS A 178 11.08 5.44 5.31
CA LYS A 178 10.91 6.64 4.47
C LYS A 178 9.59 6.72 3.71
N ASP A 179 8.91 5.60 3.54
CA ASP A 179 7.65 5.52 2.80
C ASP A 179 6.42 5.60 3.73
N GLU A 180 6.64 5.62 5.07
CA GLU A 180 5.60 5.49 6.07
C GLU A 180 4.70 4.29 5.76
N THR A 181 5.34 3.11 5.64
CA THR A 181 4.72 1.88 5.16
C THR A 181 3.78 1.29 6.20
N VAL A 182 2.51 1.15 5.83
CA VAL A 182 1.50 0.46 6.65
C VAL A 182 0.92 -0.71 5.84
N GLY A 183 1.31 -1.91 6.18
CA GLY A 183 0.90 -3.11 5.43
C GLY A 183 1.41 -3.07 3.98
N SER A 184 0.50 -2.97 3.01
CA SER A 184 0.84 -2.85 1.59
C SER A 184 0.78 -1.42 1.04
N ILE A 185 0.60 -0.43 1.89
CA ILE A 185 0.47 0.99 1.50
C ILE A 185 1.76 1.71 1.84
N LYS A 186 2.21 2.59 0.94
CA LYS A 186 3.40 3.43 1.07
C LYS A 186 3.00 4.90 0.97
N VAL A 187 2.47 5.43 2.07
CA VAL A 187 1.81 6.74 2.10
C VAL A 187 2.73 7.84 1.58
N PHE A 188 3.95 7.91 2.08
CA PHE A 188 4.88 8.96 1.67
C PHE A 188 5.44 8.76 0.25
N TYR A 189 5.58 7.51 -0.20
CA TYR A 189 5.94 7.27 -1.60
C TYR A 189 4.83 7.72 -2.56
N ASP A 190 3.58 7.46 -2.22
CA ASP A 190 2.43 7.87 -3.02
C ASP A 190 2.32 9.40 -3.09
N ILE A 191 2.49 10.10 -1.96
CA ILE A 191 2.56 11.56 -1.90
C ILE A 191 3.71 12.08 -2.76
N ALA A 192 4.89 11.50 -2.62
CA ALA A 192 6.08 11.92 -3.35
C ALA A 192 5.92 11.79 -4.86
N MET A 193 5.36 10.66 -5.33
CA MET A 193 5.07 10.47 -6.76
C MET A 193 3.98 11.42 -7.25
N GLY A 194 2.96 11.69 -6.43
CA GLY A 194 1.93 12.68 -6.72
C GLY A 194 2.50 14.10 -6.88
N LEU A 195 3.35 14.52 -5.96
CA LEU A 195 4.04 15.81 -6.01
C LEU A 195 4.99 15.90 -7.20
N ALA A 196 5.76 14.83 -7.48
CA ALA A 196 6.65 14.78 -8.64
C ALA A 196 5.90 14.93 -9.96
N SER A 197 4.66 14.39 -10.08
CA SER A 197 3.79 14.59 -11.25
C SER A 197 3.37 16.05 -11.45
N LYS A 198 3.52 16.89 -10.42
CA LYS A 198 3.22 18.33 -10.42
C LYS A 198 4.48 19.21 -10.46
N GLY A 199 5.65 18.60 -10.66
CA GLY A 199 6.91 19.36 -10.74
C GLY A 199 7.50 19.73 -9.39
N ILE A 200 7.14 19.03 -8.30
CA ILE A 200 7.61 19.27 -6.94
C ILE A 200 8.51 18.10 -6.53
N ALA A 201 9.72 18.39 -6.09
CA ALA A 201 10.65 17.41 -5.53
C ALA A 201 10.24 17.04 -4.11
N THR A 202 10.63 15.82 -3.66
CA THR A 202 10.38 15.38 -2.28
C THR A 202 11.57 14.67 -1.70
N PHE A 203 11.85 14.94 -0.42
CA PHE A 203 12.83 14.19 0.36
C PHE A 203 12.12 13.39 1.44
N ARG A 204 12.44 12.10 1.52
CA ARG A 204 11.91 11.12 2.48
C ARG A 204 13.08 10.39 3.12
N TYR A 205 12.98 10.04 4.38
CA TYR A 205 14.05 9.40 5.13
C TYR A 205 13.51 8.33 6.08
N ASP A 206 14.34 7.37 6.46
CA ASP A 206 13.99 6.41 7.52
C ASP A 206 14.25 7.06 8.89
N LYS A 207 13.28 6.99 9.81
CA LYS A 207 13.43 7.52 11.17
C LYS A 207 14.54 6.76 11.92
N ARG A 208 15.17 7.43 12.90
CA ARG A 208 16.23 6.82 13.70
C ARG A 208 15.83 5.50 14.34
N PHE A 209 14.61 5.37 14.85
CA PHE A 209 14.14 4.13 15.47
C PHE A 209 13.80 3.02 14.46
N ALA A 210 13.66 3.33 13.18
CA ALA A 210 13.57 2.32 12.13
C ALA A 210 14.96 1.79 11.74
N VAL A 211 15.97 2.65 11.79
CA VAL A 211 17.37 2.29 11.46
C VAL A 211 18.09 1.66 12.64
N TYR A 212 17.86 2.19 13.85
CA TYR A 212 18.49 1.80 15.12
C TYR A 212 17.42 1.47 16.17
N PRO A 213 16.71 0.34 16.04
CA PRO A 213 15.60 -0.01 16.94
C PRO A 213 16.04 -0.20 18.40
N GLU A 214 17.31 -0.47 18.63
CA GLU A 214 17.92 -0.57 19.98
C GLU A 214 17.89 0.76 20.74
N LEU A 215 17.77 1.89 20.05
CA LEU A 215 17.66 3.21 20.68
C LEU A 215 16.24 3.50 21.19
N MET A 216 15.26 2.68 20.80
CA MET A 216 13.87 2.82 21.24
C MET A 216 13.76 2.40 22.72
N SER A 217 13.93 3.34 23.62
CA SER A 217 13.83 3.14 25.06
C SER A 217 12.60 3.86 25.62
N THR A 218 12.30 3.62 26.89
CA THR A 218 11.22 4.33 27.61
C THR A 218 11.57 5.77 27.99
N GLN A 219 12.75 6.24 27.64
CA GLN A 219 13.28 7.55 28.02
C GLN A 219 13.52 8.49 26.81
N PHE A 220 12.94 8.22 25.66
CA PHE A 220 12.97 9.13 24.52
C PHE A 220 11.84 10.17 24.62
N ASP A 221 12.08 11.34 24.04
CA ASP A 221 11.10 12.41 23.95
C ASP A 221 10.73 12.72 22.48
N LEU A 222 9.94 13.78 22.30
CA LEU A 222 9.49 14.21 20.97
C LEU A 222 10.64 14.68 20.07
N TYR A 223 11.70 15.25 20.69
CA TYR A 223 12.89 15.68 19.96
C TYR A 223 13.64 14.49 19.40
N ASP A 224 13.84 13.45 20.21
CA ASP A 224 14.48 12.21 19.81
C ASP A 224 13.66 11.46 18.77
N GLU A 225 12.35 11.41 18.94
CA GLU A 225 11.51 10.62 18.03
C GLU A 225 11.37 11.26 16.65
N THR A 226 11.32 12.60 16.56
CA THR A 226 10.85 13.24 15.32
C THR A 226 11.60 14.52 14.96
N ILE A 227 11.85 15.43 15.94
CA ILE A 227 12.24 16.80 15.63
C ILE A 227 13.68 16.89 15.11
N HIS A 228 14.63 16.22 15.79
CA HIS A 228 16.05 16.27 15.38
C HIS A 228 16.25 15.74 13.97
N ASP A 229 15.65 14.58 13.64
CA ASP A 229 15.77 13.98 12.29
C ASP A 229 15.16 14.87 11.22
N ALA A 230 14.01 15.49 11.50
CA ALA A 230 13.32 16.37 10.56
C ALA A 230 14.15 17.65 10.25
N ILE A 231 14.74 18.26 11.29
CA ILE A 231 15.62 19.42 11.14
C ILE A 231 16.87 19.06 10.33
N ALA A 232 17.54 17.98 10.72
CA ALA A 232 18.76 17.50 10.04
C ALA A 232 18.50 17.15 8.57
N ALA A 233 17.37 16.51 8.29
CA ALA A 233 16.95 16.17 6.93
C ALA A 233 16.78 17.40 6.05
N LEU A 234 16.09 18.43 6.55
CA LEU A 234 15.91 19.68 5.81
C LEU A 234 17.24 20.42 5.61
N GLN A 235 18.04 20.58 6.65
CA GLN A 235 19.33 21.25 6.58
C GLN A 235 20.27 20.60 5.57
N THR A 236 20.26 19.27 5.50
CA THR A 236 21.05 18.50 4.52
C THR A 236 20.66 18.86 3.09
N ILE A 237 19.36 18.96 2.80
CA ILE A 237 18.90 19.33 1.45
C ILE A 237 19.16 20.81 1.14
N GLN A 238 19.09 21.70 2.13
CA GLN A 238 19.41 23.14 1.98
C GLN A 238 20.90 23.37 1.75
N GLN A 239 21.77 22.59 2.35
CA GLN A 239 23.23 22.74 2.27
C GLN A 239 23.85 22.03 1.05
N ASP A 240 23.13 21.10 0.39
CA ASP A 240 23.64 20.43 -0.80
C ASP A 240 23.66 21.37 -2.01
N THR A 241 24.80 21.97 -2.26
CA THR A 241 25.00 22.92 -3.37
C THR A 241 24.83 22.30 -4.77
N SER A 242 24.82 20.97 -4.86
CA SER A 242 24.51 20.24 -6.11
C SER A 242 23.01 20.25 -6.43
N LEU A 243 22.17 20.63 -5.46
CA LEU A 243 20.72 20.70 -5.55
C LEU A 243 20.30 22.18 -5.50
N GLN A 244 19.50 22.61 -6.48
CA GLN A 244 18.97 23.97 -6.50
C GLN A 244 17.45 23.90 -6.46
N PHE A 245 16.88 24.20 -5.30
CA PHE A 245 15.44 24.26 -5.08
C PHE A 245 15.00 25.70 -4.83
N GLY A 246 13.87 26.09 -5.41
CA GLY A 246 13.35 27.45 -5.29
C GLY A 246 12.62 27.71 -3.98
N LYS A 247 12.10 26.66 -3.35
CA LYS A 247 11.39 26.76 -2.06
C LYS A 247 11.59 25.48 -1.26
N TYR A 248 11.66 25.64 0.05
CA TYR A 248 11.79 24.56 1.02
C TYR A 248 10.55 24.49 1.89
N VAL A 249 9.79 23.43 1.74
CA VAL A 249 8.53 23.18 2.45
C VAL A 249 8.67 21.90 3.27
N MET A 250 8.03 21.82 4.41
CA MET A 250 7.87 20.58 5.16
C MET A 250 6.41 20.14 5.18
N LEU A 251 6.20 18.83 5.07
CA LEU A 251 4.90 18.22 5.25
C LEU A 251 4.99 17.23 6.40
N GLY A 252 4.29 17.50 7.48
CA GLY A 252 4.21 16.63 8.63
C GLY A 252 2.91 15.82 8.63
N HIS A 253 3.00 14.54 8.97
CA HIS A 253 1.85 13.68 9.19
C HIS A 253 1.73 13.32 10.68
N SER A 254 0.51 13.41 11.25
CA SER A 254 0.23 13.01 12.63
C SER A 254 1.20 13.64 13.62
N LEU A 255 2.09 12.88 14.29
CA LEU A 255 3.10 13.41 15.21
C LEU A 255 4.07 14.40 14.52
N GLY A 256 4.44 14.17 13.26
CA GLY A 256 5.23 15.11 12.47
C GLY A 256 4.51 16.43 12.24
N ALA A 257 3.19 16.39 12.04
CA ALA A 257 2.37 17.59 11.93
C ALA A 257 2.22 18.30 13.28
N TYR A 258 2.07 17.56 14.37
CA TYR A 258 2.05 18.06 15.74
C TYR A 258 3.37 18.78 16.10
N SER A 259 4.49 18.22 15.69
CA SER A 259 5.83 18.73 15.95
C SER A 259 6.19 19.96 15.09
N MET A 260 5.45 20.22 14.02
CA MET A 260 5.82 21.23 13.02
C MET A 260 6.05 22.63 13.58
N PRO A 261 5.27 23.14 14.55
CA PRO A 261 5.55 24.46 15.14
C PRO A 261 6.90 24.53 15.84
N LEU A 262 7.31 23.45 16.53
CA LEU A 262 8.62 23.37 17.19
C LEU A 262 9.75 23.29 16.16
N ILE A 263 9.58 22.48 15.12
CA ILE A 263 10.54 22.36 14.02
C ILE A 263 10.71 23.70 13.34
N ALA A 264 9.63 24.36 12.94
CA ALA A 264 9.68 25.65 12.23
C ALA A 264 10.31 26.76 13.07
N ASN A 265 10.09 26.76 14.38
CA ASN A 265 10.69 27.77 15.28
C ASN A 265 12.19 27.57 15.52
N THR A 266 12.71 26.37 15.26
CA THR A 266 14.14 26.06 15.45
C THR A 266 14.96 26.26 14.17
N LEU A 267 14.30 26.33 13.00
CA LEU A 267 14.98 26.36 11.71
C LEU A 267 15.50 27.75 11.34
N GLU A 268 16.79 27.78 10.99
CA GLU A 268 17.46 28.92 10.33
C GLU A 268 18.25 28.38 9.13
N PRO A 269 17.99 28.77 7.88
CA PRO A 269 16.92 29.69 7.46
C PRO A 269 15.52 29.12 7.61
N SER A 270 14.52 30.00 7.73
CA SER A 270 13.12 29.65 7.92
C SER A 270 12.54 28.89 6.71
N LEU A 271 11.47 28.13 6.96
CA LEU A 271 10.71 27.45 5.93
C LEU A 271 9.93 28.44 5.04
N ASP A 272 9.81 28.12 3.75
CA ASP A 272 8.86 28.80 2.86
C ASP A 272 7.40 28.40 3.12
N GLY A 273 7.17 27.27 3.79
CA GLY A 273 5.83 26.81 4.15
C GLY A 273 5.82 25.48 4.89
N ALA A 274 4.72 25.23 5.57
CA ALA A 274 4.45 23.96 6.26
C ALA A 274 3.06 23.45 5.90
N ILE A 275 2.95 22.12 5.71
CA ILE A 275 1.70 21.39 5.46
C ILE A 275 1.48 20.43 6.61
N LEU A 276 0.31 20.48 7.22
CA LEU A 276 -0.03 19.65 8.38
C LEU A 276 -1.15 18.68 8.00
N LEU A 277 -0.80 17.39 7.90
CA LEU A 277 -1.74 16.31 7.66
C LEU A 277 -2.11 15.64 8.98
N SER A 278 -3.41 15.61 9.26
CA SER A 278 -3.94 15.00 10.49
C SER A 278 -3.29 15.54 11.77
N ALA A 279 -2.98 16.85 11.77
CA ALA A 279 -2.47 17.51 12.96
C ALA A 279 -3.49 17.52 14.09
N ASN A 280 -3.01 17.34 15.31
CA ASN A 280 -3.84 17.52 16.51
C ASN A 280 -3.34 18.74 17.28
N ALA A 281 -4.27 19.51 17.86
CA ALA A 281 -3.97 20.68 18.68
C ALA A 281 -4.11 20.39 20.20
N ARG A 282 -4.49 19.17 20.56
CA ARG A 282 -4.55 18.75 21.97
C ARG A 282 -3.15 18.44 22.51
N ARG A 283 -3.01 18.42 23.81
CA ARG A 283 -1.78 17.93 24.43
C ARG A 283 -1.55 16.47 24.07
N LEU A 284 -0.29 16.05 23.98
CA LEU A 284 0.06 14.69 23.56
C LEU A 284 -0.48 13.64 24.53
N GLU A 285 -0.45 13.94 25.83
CA GLU A 285 -0.98 13.08 26.88
C GLU A 285 -2.49 12.83 26.71
N ASP A 286 -3.25 13.91 26.42
CA ASP A 286 -4.70 13.82 26.19
C ASP A 286 -5.04 13.02 24.93
N LEU A 287 -4.11 12.99 23.95
CA LEU A 287 -4.24 12.18 22.74
C LEU A 287 -4.04 10.70 22.99
N ILE A 288 -3.01 10.37 23.77
CA ILE A 288 -2.69 8.99 24.12
C ILE A 288 -3.86 8.39 24.91
N ASP A 289 -4.38 9.12 25.89
CA ASP A 289 -5.54 8.69 26.70
C ASP A 289 -6.81 8.50 25.84
N TYR A 290 -6.98 9.31 24.78
CA TYR A 290 -8.15 9.19 23.90
C TYR A 290 -8.05 8.01 22.92
N GLN A 291 -6.84 7.57 22.58
CA GLN A 291 -6.60 6.50 21.60
C GLN A 291 -6.49 5.10 22.23
N MET A 292 -6.31 5.00 23.55
CA MET A 292 -6.29 3.74 24.32
C MET A 292 -7.67 3.34 24.83
#